data_36fce3c4b8782356899070ca92519e36
#
_entry.id   36fce3c4b8782356899070ca92519e36
#
_cell.length_a   1.000
_cell.length_b   1.000
_cell.length_c   1.000
_cell.angle_alpha   90.00
_cell.angle_beta   90.00
_cell.angle_gamma   90.00
#
_symmetry.space_group_name_H-M   'P 1'
#
loop_
_entity.id
_entity.type
_entity.pdbx_description
1 polymer ?
#
loop_
_entity_poly.entity_id
_entity_poly.type
_entity_poly.pdbx_seq_one_letter_code
_entity_poly.pdbx_strand_id
1 'polypeptide(L)'
;FYFTKDSLYQSTLHAETDLLKATQISIEDFRSRNISLLNALEKDILNLPYEALNSQDNIVNNVGAILKYYRNSGNLLAVYIGLDNGENIVSDDLSEKKNTNITINGKANNYNATTREWYKEARNSNQTYITPAYIDVVSNEYAITYSKALYKDGKFIGVLGFDILLISLQDQIARTPGNSFVFDHKDRVFAATNKA
;
A
#
# COMPACT_ATOMS: atom_id res chain seq x y z
N PHE A 1 -30.66 -41.65 -5.16
CA PHE A 1 -30.42 -40.57 -4.20
C PHE A 1 -31.22 -39.34 -4.67
N TYR A 2 -32.34 -39.04 -4.00
CA TYR A 2 -33.08 -37.81 -4.23
C TYR A 2 -32.49 -36.71 -3.32
N PHE A 3 -31.77 -35.75 -3.88
CA PHE A 3 -31.51 -34.50 -3.18
C PHE A 3 -32.82 -33.72 -3.14
N THR A 4 -33.32 -33.43 -1.95
CA THR A 4 -34.46 -32.54 -1.80
C THR A 4 -34.02 -31.12 -2.18
N LYS A 5 -34.97 -30.32 -2.71
CA LYS A 5 -34.71 -28.91 -3.07
C LYS A 5 -34.15 -28.13 -1.92
N ASP A 6 -34.54 -28.45 -0.69
CA ASP A 6 -34.01 -27.83 0.55
C ASP A 6 -32.55 -28.20 0.83
N SER A 7 -32.17 -29.47 0.58
CA SER A 7 -30.77 -29.90 0.80
C SER A 7 -29.81 -29.25 -0.21
N LEU A 8 -30.27 -29.06 -1.45
CA LEU A 8 -29.50 -28.35 -2.46
C LEU A 8 -29.37 -26.86 -2.11
N TYR A 9 -30.46 -26.22 -1.67
CA TYR A 9 -30.46 -24.82 -1.22
C TYR A 9 -29.50 -24.60 -0.03
N GLN A 10 -29.57 -25.46 1.00
CA GLN A 10 -28.68 -25.39 2.16
C GLN A 10 -27.24 -25.62 1.77
N SER A 11 -26.94 -26.56 0.88
CA SER A 11 -25.56 -26.79 0.39
C SER A 11 -25.03 -25.58 -0.37
N THR A 12 -25.81 -24.92 -1.19
CA THR A 12 -25.44 -23.71 -1.92
C THR A 12 -25.17 -22.55 -0.94
N LEU A 13 -26.04 -22.34 0.04
CA LEU A 13 -25.90 -21.30 1.04
C LEU A 13 -24.61 -21.49 1.89
N HIS A 14 -24.30 -22.73 2.28
CA HIS A 14 -23.04 -23.04 2.99
C HIS A 14 -21.82 -22.75 2.11
N ALA A 15 -21.83 -23.15 0.85
CA ALA A 15 -20.73 -22.89 -0.09
C ALA A 15 -20.49 -21.38 -0.30
N GLU A 16 -21.56 -20.59 -0.44
CA GLU A 16 -21.46 -19.13 -0.55
C GLU A 16 -20.91 -18.49 0.71
N THR A 17 -21.34 -18.96 1.90
CA THR A 17 -20.83 -18.47 3.19
C THR A 17 -19.35 -18.79 3.36
N ASP A 18 -18.90 -19.97 2.99
CA ASP A 18 -17.50 -20.38 3.10
C ASP A 18 -16.62 -19.60 2.11
N LEU A 19 -17.13 -19.31 0.91
CA LEU A 19 -16.46 -18.47 -0.07
C LEU A 19 -16.26 -17.04 0.46
N LEU A 20 -17.29 -16.43 1.05
CA LEU A 20 -17.21 -15.08 1.64
C LEU A 20 -16.19 -15.04 2.77
N LYS A 21 -16.16 -16.05 3.65
CA LYS A 21 -15.17 -16.17 4.71
C LYS A 21 -13.75 -16.27 4.16
N ALA A 22 -13.53 -17.12 3.15
CA ALA A 22 -12.21 -17.28 2.53
C ALA A 22 -11.74 -15.98 1.87
N THR A 23 -12.62 -15.23 1.21
CA THR A 23 -12.34 -13.93 0.63
C THR A 23 -11.99 -12.90 1.70
N GLN A 24 -12.74 -12.86 2.81
CA GLN A 24 -12.46 -11.97 3.93
C GLN A 24 -11.08 -12.26 4.55
N ILE A 25 -10.73 -13.54 4.76
CA ILE A 25 -9.42 -13.96 5.26
C ILE A 25 -8.31 -13.47 4.33
N SER A 26 -8.48 -13.60 3.02
CA SER A 26 -7.50 -13.14 2.02
C SER A 26 -7.28 -11.62 2.08
N ILE A 27 -8.33 -10.84 2.30
CA ILE A 27 -8.26 -9.38 2.44
C ILE A 27 -7.51 -9.01 3.73
N GLU A 28 -7.86 -9.64 4.85
CA GLU A 28 -7.22 -9.39 6.14
C GLU A 28 -5.74 -9.79 6.13
N ASP A 29 -5.37 -10.90 5.49
CA ASP A 29 -3.98 -11.32 5.30
C ASP A 29 -3.20 -10.32 4.45
N PHE A 30 -3.78 -9.84 3.36
CA PHE A 30 -3.18 -8.83 2.50
C PHE A 30 -2.92 -7.54 3.30
N ARG A 31 -3.93 -7.06 4.02
CA ARG A 31 -3.85 -5.88 4.86
C ARG A 31 -2.77 -6.03 5.94
N SER A 32 -2.79 -7.13 6.68
CA SER A 32 -1.87 -7.39 7.80
C SER A 32 -0.42 -7.47 7.32
N ARG A 33 -0.16 -8.12 6.18
CA ARG A 33 1.18 -8.20 5.58
C ARG A 33 1.69 -6.82 5.18
N ASN A 34 0.87 -5.98 4.57
CA ASN A 34 1.27 -4.64 4.16
C ASN A 34 1.50 -3.71 5.35
N ILE A 35 0.69 -3.80 6.41
CA ILE A 35 0.94 -3.07 7.67
C ILE A 35 2.28 -3.53 8.30
N SER A 36 2.54 -4.83 8.32
CA SER A 36 3.80 -5.38 8.84
C SER A 36 5.00 -4.92 8.01
N LEU A 37 4.85 -4.84 6.68
CA LEU A 37 5.88 -4.33 5.79
C LEU A 37 6.20 -2.86 6.06
N LEU A 38 5.16 -2.02 6.22
CA LEU A 38 5.33 -0.60 6.56
C LEU A 38 6.02 -0.42 7.92
N ASN A 39 5.64 -1.22 8.93
CA ASN A 39 6.26 -1.18 10.24
C ASN A 39 7.73 -1.64 10.21
N ALA A 40 8.07 -2.63 9.39
CA ALA A 40 9.45 -3.07 9.21
C ALA A 40 10.30 -1.96 8.55
N LEU A 41 9.77 -1.33 7.50
CA LEU A 41 10.42 -0.20 6.83
C LEU A 41 10.61 0.99 7.80
N GLU A 42 9.58 1.36 8.56
CA GLU A 42 9.68 2.37 9.61
C GLU A 42 10.80 2.06 10.59
N LYS A 43 10.83 0.83 11.11
CA LYS A 43 11.84 0.37 12.07
C LYS A 43 13.25 0.50 11.51
N ASP A 44 13.48 0.08 10.28
CA ASP A 44 14.80 0.14 9.66
C ASP A 44 15.28 1.59 9.48
N ILE A 45 14.37 2.49 9.08
CA ILE A 45 14.67 3.91 8.99
C ILE A 45 14.98 4.50 10.37
N LEU A 46 14.15 4.19 11.38
CA LEU A 46 14.30 4.71 12.75
C LEU A 46 15.50 4.10 13.52
N ASN A 47 16.12 3.04 13.01
CA ASN A 47 17.40 2.54 13.51
C ASN A 47 18.56 3.48 13.17
N LEU A 48 18.40 4.35 12.17
CA LEU A 48 19.39 5.38 11.87
C LEU A 48 19.42 6.47 12.96
N PRO A 49 20.56 7.10 13.20
CA PRO A 49 20.64 8.24 14.12
C PRO A 49 19.85 9.43 13.57
N TYR A 50 19.40 10.32 14.46
CA TYR A 50 18.62 11.50 14.07
C TYR A 50 19.35 12.36 13.00
N GLU A 51 20.67 12.47 13.10
CA GLU A 51 21.52 13.22 12.18
C GLU A 51 21.41 12.71 10.73
N ALA A 52 21.09 11.44 10.54
CA ALA A 52 20.85 10.85 9.21
C ALA A 52 19.45 11.18 8.64
N LEU A 53 18.56 11.75 9.45
CA LEU A 53 17.15 11.98 9.13
C LEU A 53 16.73 13.47 9.24
N ASN A 54 17.62 14.35 9.69
CA ASN A 54 17.26 15.71 10.08
C ASN A 54 17.24 16.73 8.94
N SER A 55 17.50 16.31 7.71
CA SER A 55 17.41 17.13 6.51
C SER A 55 17.07 16.26 5.29
N GLN A 56 16.54 16.89 4.25
CA GLN A 56 16.25 16.23 2.99
C GLN A 56 17.48 15.53 2.40
N ASP A 57 18.64 16.22 2.34
CA ASP A 57 19.88 15.66 1.81
C ASP A 57 20.33 14.43 2.61
N ASN A 58 20.21 14.49 3.93
CA ASN A 58 20.54 13.36 4.80
C ASN A 58 19.61 12.18 4.58
N ILE A 59 18.31 12.43 4.42
CA ILE A 59 17.33 11.38 4.09
C ILE A 59 17.64 10.76 2.72
N VAL A 60 17.90 11.56 1.70
CA VAL A 60 18.28 11.07 0.36
C VAL A 60 19.51 10.16 0.44
N ASN A 61 20.55 10.60 1.16
CA ASN A 61 21.83 9.87 1.23
C ASN A 61 21.75 8.60 2.09
N ASN A 62 20.99 8.62 3.18
CA ASN A 62 21.00 7.52 4.16
C ASN A 62 19.79 6.58 4.03
N VAL A 63 18.66 7.06 3.49
CA VAL A 63 17.41 6.28 3.42
C VAL A 63 17.10 5.80 2.00
N GLY A 64 17.65 6.46 0.97
CA GLY A 64 17.32 6.14 -0.42
C GLY A 64 17.51 4.65 -0.79
N ALA A 65 18.61 4.03 -0.34
CA ALA A 65 18.87 2.62 -0.57
C ALA A 65 17.88 1.71 0.17
N ILE A 66 17.41 2.11 1.36
CA ILE A 66 16.39 1.38 2.13
C ILE A 66 15.06 1.42 1.39
N LEU A 67 14.62 2.57 0.88
CA LEU A 67 13.39 2.69 0.10
C LEU A 67 13.43 1.77 -1.12
N LYS A 68 14.53 1.78 -1.88
CA LYS A 68 14.71 0.91 -3.04
C LYS A 68 14.67 -0.58 -2.68
N TYR A 69 15.33 -0.95 -1.58
CA TYR A 69 15.31 -2.34 -1.09
C TYR A 69 13.89 -2.82 -0.80
N TYR A 70 13.11 -2.03 -0.06
CA TYR A 70 11.73 -2.38 0.28
C TYR A 70 10.81 -2.38 -0.93
N ARG A 71 11.00 -1.44 -1.86
CA ARG A 71 10.26 -1.45 -3.13
C ARG A 71 10.45 -2.78 -3.87
N ASN A 72 11.68 -3.21 -4.03
CA ASN A 72 12.01 -4.41 -4.79
C ASN A 72 11.59 -5.68 -4.05
N SER A 73 11.90 -5.80 -2.76
CA SER A 73 11.58 -7.00 -1.96
C SER A 73 10.08 -7.14 -1.70
N GLY A 74 9.35 -6.03 -1.57
CA GLY A 74 7.90 -6.00 -1.37
C GLY A 74 7.08 -6.04 -2.66
N ASN A 75 7.74 -6.02 -3.83
CA ASN A 75 7.06 -5.86 -5.13
C ASN A 75 6.09 -4.69 -5.14
N LEU A 76 6.57 -3.54 -4.65
CA LEU A 76 5.78 -2.32 -4.50
C LEU A 76 5.91 -1.43 -5.73
N LEU A 77 4.87 -0.69 -6.05
CA LEU A 77 4.86 0.28 -7.14
C LEU A 77 5.81 1.44 -6.83
N ALA A 78 5.71 1.99 -5.63
CA ALA A 78 6.56 3.08 -5.13
C ALA A 78 6.72 2.99 -3.61
N VAL A 79 7.87 3.46 -3.09
CA VAL A 79 8.14 3.64 -1.67
C VAL A 79 8.73 5.02 -1.47
N TYR A 80 8.23 5.80 -0.51
CA TYR A 80 8.57 7.20 -0.43
C TYR A 80 8.46 7.81 0.98
N ILE A 81 9.08 8.98 1.14
CA ILE A 81 8.92 9.87 2.30
C ILE A 81 8.52 11.24 1.79
N GLY A 82 7.30 11.68 2.14
CA GLY A 82 6.84 13.05 1.93
C GLY A 82 7.32 13.96 3.05
N LEU A 83 7.90 15.10 2.70
CA LEU A 83 8.43 16.08 3.63
C LEU A 83 7.45 17.24 3.84
N ASP A 84 7.63 17.99 4.93
CA ASP A 84 6.79 19.15 5.27
C ASP A 84 6.99 20.35 4.33
N ASN A 85 8.11 20.40 3.59
CA ASN A 85 8.33 21.36 2.51
C ASN A 85 7.54 21.03 1.22
N GLY A 86 6.81 19.93 1.19
CA GLY A 86 6.00 19.45 0.06
C GLY A 86 6.73 18.52 -0.91
N GLU A 87 8.03 18.31 -0.73
CA GLU A 87 8.80 17.38 -1.56
C GLU A 87 8.59 15.93 -1.14
N ASN A 88 8.73 15.02 -2.08
CA ASN A 88 8.58 13.58 -1.91
C ASN A 88 9.83 12.87 -2.42
N ILE A 89 10.55 12.22 -1.53
CA ILE A 89 11.71 11.38 -1.85
C ILE A 89 11.16 10.00 -2.18
N VAL A 90 11.28 9.56 -3.44
CA VAL A 90 10.56 8.39 -3.93
C VAL A 90 11.48 7.41 -4.67
N SER A 91 11.35 6.14 -4.35
CA SER A 91 11.86 5.01 -5.13
C SER A 91 10.70 4.43 -5.94
N ASP A 92 10.78 4.52 -7.26
CA ASP A 92 9.78 4.11 -8.23
C ASP A 92 10.42 3.67 -9.55
N ASP A 93 9.62 3.42 -10.57
CA ASP A 93 10.10 3.06 -11.92
C ASP A 93 10.94 4.16 -12.56
N LEU A 94 10.68 5.44 -12.23
CA LEU A 94 11.48 6.54 -12.76
C LEU A 94 12.88 6.54 -12.16
N SER A 95 13.01 6.31 -10.86
CA SER A 95 14.31 6.19 -10.20
C SER A 95 15.11 5.01 -10.74
N GLU A 96 14.43 3.90 -11.03
CA GLU A 96 15.05 2.73 -11.63
C GLU A 96 15.54 2.99 -13.06
N LYS A 97 14.72 3.61 -13.91
CA LYS A 97 15.10 4.02 -15.27
C LYS A 97 16.29 4.98 -15.28
N LYS A 98 16.41 5.82 -14.27
CA LYS A 98 17.55 6.72 -14.08
C LYS A 98 18.77 6.08 -13.41
N ASN A 99 18.69 4.81 -13.06
CA ASN A 99 19.71 4.08 -12.32
C ASN A 99 20.11 4.76 -11.00
N THR A 100 19.12 5.28 -10.29
CA THR A 100 19.25 5.90 -8.96
C THR A 100 18.44 5.16 -7.93
N ASN A 101 18.73 5.35 -6.64
CA ASN A 101 17.92 4.76 -5.58
C ASN A 101 16.55 5.45 -5.47
N ILE A 102 16.55 6.76 -5.67
CA ILE A 102 15.37 7.63 -5.54
C ILE A 102 15.38 8.74 -6.58
N THR A 103 14.21 9.35 -6.75
CA THR A 103 14.01 10.68 -7.34
C THR A 103 13.30 11.59 -6.34
N ILE A 104 13.26 12.88 -6.61
CA ILE A 104 12.53 13.85 -5.80
C ILE A 104 11.40 14.42 -6.66
N ASN A 105 10.17 14.26 -6.19
CA ASN A 105 8.99 14.93 -6.74
C ASN A 105 8.64 16.11 -5.84
N GLY A 106 8.48 17.28 -6.43
CA GLY A 106 8.22 18.50 -5.69
C GLY A 106 7.75 19.61 -6.61
N LYS A 107 8.01 20.85 -6.22
CA LYS A 107 7.56 22.04 -6.96
C LYS A 107 8.01 22.03 -8.43
N ALA A 108 9.21 21.49 -8.72
CA ALA A 108 9.73 21.41 -10.10
C ALA A 108 8.87 20.53 -11.01
N ASN A 109 8.15 19.54 -10.47
CA ASN A 109 7.24 18.64 -11.20
C ASN A 109 5.76 18.98 -10.93
N ASN A 110 5.48 20.15 -10.39
CA ASN A 110 4.13 20.55 -9.98
C ASN A 110 3.48 19.57 -8.97
N TYR A 111 4.29 19.02 -8.07
CA TYR A 111 3.87 18.08 -7.03
C TYR A 111 4.03 18.72 -5.64
N ASN A 112 3.11 18.39 -4.75
CA ASN A 112 3.20 18.77 -3.34
C ASN A 112 2.65 17.63 -2.48
N ALA A 113 3.54 16.96 -1.75
CA ALA A 113 3.19 15.85 -0.87
C ALA A 113 2.18 16.25 0.21
N THR A 114 2.31 17.45 0.78
CA THR A 114 1.47 17.92 1.90
C THR A 114 0.00 18.13 1.52
N THR A 115 -0.31 18.21 0.23
CA THR A 115 -1.69 18.34 -0.26
C THR A 115 -2.37 17.00 -0.48
N ARG A 116 -1.61 15.91 -0.45
CA ARG A 116 -2.12 14.56 -0.74
C ARG A 116 -2.85 13.97 0.47
N GLU A 117 -3.90 13.19 0.20
CA GLU A 117 -4.72 12.54 1.23
C GLU A 117 -3.86 11.65 2.14
N TRP A 118 -3.02 10.77 1.56
CA TRP A 118 -2.15 9.88 2.30
C TRP A 118 -1.22 10.60 3.29
N TYR A 119 -0.76 11.82 2.93
CA TYR A 119 0.08 12.63 3.79
C TYR A 119 -0.73 13.25 4.93
N LYS A 120 -1.86 13.90 4.60
CA LYS A 120 -2.70 14.61 5.57
C LYS A 120 -3.24 13.67 6.63
N GLU A 121 -3.82 12.56 6.20
CA GLU A 121 -4.45 11.60 7.11
C GLU A 121 -3.41 10.91 8.01
N ALA A 122 -2.28 10.46 7.45
CA ALA A 122 -1.21 9.88 8.25
C ALA A 122 -0.57 10.91 9.22
N ARG A 123 -0.41 12.17 8.78
CA ARG A 123 0.15 13.24 9.62
C ARG A 123 -0.76 13.59 10.82
N ASN A 124 -2.07 13.51 10.64
CA ASN A 124 -3.09 13.82 11.65
C ASN A 124 -3.37 12.65 12.59
N SER A 125 -2.99 11.45 12.21
CA SER A 125 -3.18 10.25 13.02
C SER A 125 -1.82 9.63 13.36
N ASN A 126 -1.67 9.08 14.57
CA ASN A 126 -0.46 8.32 14.94
C ASN A 126 -0.53 6.85 14.50
N GLN A 127 -1.42 6.53 13.55
CA GLN A 127 -1.66 5.18 13.07
C GLN A 127 -1.40 5.09 11.56
N THR A 128 -1.25 3.86 11.07
CA THR A 128 -1.20 3.60 9.64
C THR A 128 -2.51 4.03 8.99
N TYR A 129 -2.42 4.91 8.00
CA TYR A 129 -3.52 5.27 7.12
C TYR A 129 -3.47 4.43 5.84
N ILE A 130 -4.62 3.93 5.43
CA ILE A 130 -4.78 3.13 4.22
C ILE A 130 -5.80 3.85 3.33
N THR A 131 -5.40 4.24 2.13
CA THR A 131 -6.31 4.91 1.20
C THR A 131 -7.41 3.96 0.70
N PRO A 132 -8.53 4.49 0.22
CA PRO A 132 -9.36 3.76 -0.72
C PRO A 132 -8.55 3.30 -1.94
N ALA A 133 -9.00 2.24 -2.60
CA ALA A 133 -8.44 1.85 -3.89
C ALA A 133 -8.63 2.98 -4.93
N TYR A 134 -7.60 3.23 -5.71
CA TYR A 134 -7.60 4.22 -6.79
C TYR A 134 -6.90 3.64 -8.04
N ILE A 135 -7.15 4.24 -9.20
CA ILE A 135 -6.43 3.87 -10.41
C ILE A 135 -5.12 4.67 -10.45
N ASP A 136 -4.00 3.95 -10.42
CA ASP A 136 -2.69 4.56 -10.62
C ASP A 136 -2.52 5.05 -12.06
N VAL A 137 -2.11 6.30 -12.21
CA VAL A 137 -2.07 6.98 -13.53
C VAL A 137 -1.00 6.40 -14.44
N VAL A 138 0.05 5.84 -13.86
CA VAL A 138 1.20 5.30 -14.61
C VAL A 138 0.94 3.86 -15.06
N SER A 139 0.51 3.01 -14.14
CA SER A 139 0.25 1.60 -14.42
C SER A 139 -1.13 1.32 -15.00
N ASN A 140 -2.09 2.26 -14.82
CA ASN A 140 -3.51 2.08 -15.11
C ASN A 140 -4.14 0.87 -14.39
N GLU A 141 -3.60 0.51 -13.24
CA GLU A 141 -4.03 -0.59 -12.39
C GLU A 141 -4.59 -0.04 -11.07
N TYR A 142 -5.41 -0.83 -10.39
CA TYR A 142 -5.85 -0.47 -9.04
C TYR A 142 -4.70 -0.56 -8.03
N ALA A 143 -4.54 0.50 -7.24
CA ALA A 143 -3.54 0.62 -6.19
C ALA A 143 -4.15 1.05 -4.86
N ILE A 144 -3.45 0.75 -3.78
CA ILE A 144 -3.71 1.26 -2.42
C ILE A 144 -2.41 1.83 -1.88
N THR A 145 -2.51 2.94 -1.18
CA THR A 145 -1.40 3.54 -0.43
C THR A 145 -1.52 3.18 1.06
N TYR A 146 -0.43 2.72 1.63
CA TYR A 146 -0.22 2.59 3.09
C TYR A 146 0.72 3.69 3.52
N SER A 147 0.36 4.47 4.52
CA SER A 147 1.18 5.60 4.99
C SER A 147 1.15 5.77 6.50
N LYS A 148 2.21 6.36 7.04
CA LYS A 148 2.38 6.60 8.47
C LYS A 148 3.30 7.79 8.73
N ALA A 149 2.96 8.63 9.70
CA ALA A 149 3.84 9.70 10.14
C ALA A 149 5.09 9.12 10.83
N LEU A 150 6.25 9.62 10.45
CA LEU A 150 7.56 9.18 10.93
C LEU A 150 8.12 10.19 11.93
N TYR A 151 8.42 9.73 13.14
CA TYR A 151 9.01 10.54 14.21
C TYR A 151 10.28 9.87 14.74
N LYS A 152 11.33 10.66 14.96
CA LYS A 152 12.56 10.24 15.64
C LYS A 152 12.79 11.17 16.82
N ASP A 153 12.90 10.61 18.03
CA ASP A 153 13.13 11.35 19.28
C ASP A 153 12.11 12.51 19.47
N GLY A 154 10.84 12.23 19.17
CA GLY A 154 9.76 13.20 19.26
C GLY A 154 9.71 14.26 18.15
N LYS A 155 10.66 14.25 17.21
CA LYS A 155 10.73 15.16 16.07
C LYS A 155 10.11 14.54 14.83
N PHE A 156 9.27 15.30 14.14
CA PHE A 156 8.70 14.87 12.87
C PHE A 156 9.77 14.85 11.78
N ILE A 157 9.85 13.72 11.05
CA ILE A 157 10.76 13.51 9.94
C ILE A 157 10.04 13.69 8.60
N GLY A 158 8.86 13.11 8.48
CA GLY A 158 8.05 13.11 7.27
C GLY A 158 6.90 12.12 7.38
N VAL A 159 6.22 11.88 6.27
CA VAL A 159 5.24 10.80 6.15
C VAL A 159 5.81 9.72 5.24
N LEU A 160 6.02 8.55 5.81
CA LEU A 160 6.44 7.34 5.11
C LEU A 160 5.23 6.73 4.40
N GLY A 161 5.42 6.25 3.18
CA GLY A 161 4.37 5.56 2.46
C GLY A 161 4.88 4.62 1.39
N PHE A 162 4.00 3.73 0.96
CA PHE A 162 4.19 2.95 -0.25
C PHE A 162 2.86 2.70 -0.97
N ASP A 163 2.97 2.52 -2.26
CA ASP A 163 1.87 2.14 -3.14
C ASP A 163 2.02 0.68 -3.56
N ILE A 164 0.95 -0.09 -3.42
CA ILE A 164 0.88 -1.47 -3.84
C ILE A 164 -0.27 -1.69 -4.81
N LEU A 165 -0.01 -2.42 -5.90
CA LEU A 165 -1.03 -2.82 -6.84
C LEU A 165 -1.91 -3.92 -6.23
N LEU A 166 -3.21 -3.85 -6.49
CA LEU A 166 -4.18 -4.83 -5.99
C LEU A 166 -4.21 -6.14 -6.78
N ILE A 167 -3.41 -6.27 -7.84
CA ILE A 167 -3.37 -7.49 -8.63
C ILE A 167 -2.92 -8.70 -7.81
N SER A 168 -2.05 -8.52 -6.81
CA SER A 168 -1.63 -9.60 -5.91
C SER A 168 -2.78 -10.11 -5.03
N LEU A 169 -3.65 -9.21 -4.54
CA LEU A 169 -4.86 -9.58 -3.83
C LEU A 169 -5.88 -10.24 -4.77
N GLN A 170 -6.05 -9.68 -5.96
CA GLN A 170 -6.93 -10.23 -6.99
C GLN A 170 -6.51 -11.65 -7.38
N ASP A 171 -5.21 -11.91 -7.58
CA ASP A 171 -4.68 -13.23 -7.87
C ASP A 171 -4.88 -14.22 -6.71
N GLN A 172 -4.78 -13.75 -5.47
CA GLN A 172 -5.05 -14.56 -4.29
C GLN A 172 -6.53 -14.95 -4.20
N ILE A 173 -7.45 -14.00 -4.44
CA ILE A 173 -8.89 -14.24 -4.45
C ILE A 173 -9.29 -15.15 -5.63
N ALA A 174 -8.68 -14.99 -6.81
CA ALA A 174 -8.95 -15.80 -7.99
C ALA A 174 -8.64 -17.28 -7.81
N ARG A 175 -7.83 -17.66 -6.81
CA ARG A 175 -7.58 -19.05 -6.42
C ARG A 175 -8.67 -19.62 -5.53
N THR A 176 -9.59 -18.79 -5.04
CA THR A 176 -10.73 -19.20 -4.21
C THR A 176 -11.84 -19.71 -5.15
N PRO A 177 -12.43 -20.91 -4.91
CA PRO A 177 -13.53 -21.42 -5.73
C PRO A 177 -14.75 -20.50 -5.72
N GLY A 178 -15.37 -20.32 -6.90
CA GLY A 178 -16.58 -19.50 -7.05
C GLY A 178 -16.31 -18.10 -7.58
N ASN A 179 -17.35 -17.28 -7.60
CA ASN A 179 -17.29 -15.87 -8.04
C ASN A 179 -17.39 -14.96 -6.83
N SER A 180 -16.34 -14.20 -6.56
CA SER A 180 -16.32 -13.19 -5.49
C SER A 180 -15.86 -11.84 -6.02
N PHE A 181 -16.44 -10.79 -5.47
CA PHE A 181 -16.09 -9.41 -5.74
C PHE A 181 -15.75 -8.73 -4.42
N VAL A 182 -14.70 -7.93 -4.41
CA VAL A 182 -14.31 -7.12 -3.26
C VAL A 182 -14.56 -5.66 -3.62
N PHE A 183 -15.26 -4.95 -2.76
CA PHE A 183 -15.59 -3.54 -2.90
C PHE A 183 -14.85 -2.71 -1.87
N ASP A 184 -14.44 -1.51 -2.24
CA ASP A 184 -13.99 -0.50 -1.29
C ASP A 184 -15.20 0.15 -0.58
N HIS A 185 -14.91 1.06 0.37
CA HIS A 185 -15.97 1.78 1.11
C HIS A 185 -16.79 2.77 0.24
N LYS A 186 -16.47 2.90 -1.06
CA LYS A 186 -17.24 3.67 -2.05
C LYS A 186 -17.97 2.74 -3.03
N ASP A 187 -18.17 1.46 -2.66
CA ASP A 187 -18.82 0.42 -3.47
C ASP A 187 -18.16 0.17 -4.84
N ARG A 188 -16.85 0.47 -4.96
CA ARG A 188 -16.09 0.19 -6.19
C ARG A 188 -15.47 -1.20 -6.11
N VAL A 189 -15.65 -1.98 -7.15
CA VAL A 189 -15.01 -3.30 -7.28
C VAL A 189 -13.50 -3.08 -7.49
N PHE A 190 -12.66 -3.68 -6.65
CA PHE A 190 -11.23 -3.65 -6.79
C PHE A 190 -10.57 -5.04 -6.84
N ALA A 191 -11.33 -6.11 -6.60
CA ALA A 191 -10.88 -7.47 -6.80
C ALA A 191 -12.05 -8.38 -7.18
N ALA A 192 -11.79 -9.40 -8.00
CA ALA A 192 -12.78 -10.39 -8.40
C ALA A 192 -12.12 -11.75 -8.68
N THR A 193 -12.86 -12.85 -8.47
CA THR A 193 -12.38 -14.21 -8.72
C THR A 193 -12.36 -14.58 -10.20
N ASN A 194 -13.24 -13.98 -11.01
CA ASN A 194 -13.27 -14.19 -12.45
C ASN A 194 -12.63 -13.00 -13.17
N LYS A 195 -11.73 -13.30 -14.09
CA LYS A 195 -11.32 -12.35 -15.12
C LYS A 195 -12.51 -12.22 -16.10
N ALA A 196 -13.11 -11.04 -16.15
CA ALA A 196 -14.10 -10.72 -17.19
C ALA A 196 -13.43 -10.72 -18.57
#